data_36ad21bfc317653f7a5ea32afa20a6fc
#
_entry.id   36ad21bfc317653f7a5ea32afa20a6fc
#
_cell.length_a   1.000
_cell.length_b   1.000
_cell.length_c   1.000
_cell.angle_alpha   90.00
_cell.angle_beta   90.00
_cell.angle_gamma   90.00
#
_symmetry.space_group_name_H-M   'P 1'
#
loop_
_entity.id
_entity.type
_entity.pdbx_description
1 polymer ?
#
loop_
_entity_poly.entity_id
_entity_poly.type
_entity_poly.pdbx_seq_one_letter_code
_entity_poly.pdbx_strand_id
1 'polypeptide(L)'
;MQKLTHNENSYHNEYMAKTFKTIYTLLNRLEKALDYENFDAEEQIGYKALGITETRWRSYIEMLEEAEYISGVKIKNFTDGSSYIDISAIRITLQGLQYLAENTMMIRVFNAIKEAKNLF
;
A
#
# COMPACT_ATOMS: atom_id res chain seq x y z
N MET A 1 10.46 10.68 28.31
CA MET A 1 9.76 10.70 27.02
C MET A 1 9.80 12.12 26.46
N GLN A 2 10.36 12.27 25.27
CA GLN A 2 10.47 13.58 24.64
C GLN A 2 9.11 13.98 24.06
N LYS A 3 8.75 15.25 24.26
CA LYS A 3 7.60 15.80 23.57
C LYS A 3 8.00 16.09 22.12
N LEU A 4 7.17 15.69 21.19
CA LEU A 4 7.37 16.06 19.79
C LEU A 4 7.15 17.56 19.63
N THR A 5 8.02 18.19 18.86
CA THR A 5 7.82 19.60 18.50
C THR A 5 6.68 19.70 17.50
N HIS A 6 6.16 20.90 17.28
CA HIS A 6 5.11 21.14 16.29
C HIS A 6 5.55 20.67 14.89
N ASN A 7 6.81 20.91 14.50
CA ASN A 7 7.35 20.48 13.22
C ASN A 7 7.46 18.97 13.10
N GLU A 8 7.84 18.30 14.17
CA GLU A 8 7.91 16.82 14.20
C GLU A 8 6.53 16.19 14.05
N ASN A 9 5.50 16.76 14.70
CA ASN A 9 4.13 16.28 14.56
C ASN A 9 3.61 16.45 13.14
N SER A 10 3.88 17.58 12.51
CA SER A 10 3.49 17.85 11.13
C SER A 10 4.16 16.87 10.16
N TYR A 11 5.46 16.64 10.35
CA TYR A 11 6.21 15.67 9.55
C TYR A 11 5.67 14.24 9.72
N HIS A 12 5.38 13.86 10.96
CA HIS A 12 4.83 12.53 11.26
C HIS A 12 3.48 12.33 10.56
N ASN A 13 2.61 13.33 10.58
CA ASN A 13 1.30 13.28 9.93
C ASN A 13 1.43 13.13 8.41
N GLU A 14 2.34 13.85 7.79
CA GLU A 14 2.61 13.74 6.35
C GLU A 14 3.13 12.34 5.99
N TYR A 15 3.99 11.79 6.82
CA TYR A 15 4.56 10.45 6.63
C TYR A 15 3.47 9.38 6.71
N MET A 16 2.59 9.48 7.70
CA MET A 16 1.45 8.57 7.84
C MET A 16 0.50 8.66 6.65
N ALA A 17 0.24 9.87 6.17
CA ALA A 17 -0.60 10.08 5.00
C ALA A 17 0.00 9.40 3.75
N LYS A 18 1.31 9.47 3.57
CA LYS A 18 2.01 8.78 2.47
C LYS A 18 1.87 7.27 2.58
N THR A 19 2.00 6.73 3.78
CA THR A 19 1.84 5.30 4.03
C THR A 19 0.47 4.82 3.59
N PHE A 20 -0.58 5.48 4.06
CA PHE A 20 -1.95 5.10 3.70
C PHE A 20 -2.24 5.32 2.22
N LYS A 21 -1.68 6.35 1.63
CA LYS A 21 -1.81 6.59 0.19
C LYS A 21 -1.18 5.45 -0.62
N THR A 22 -0.01 4.96 -0.20
CA THR A 22 0.65 3.84 -0.87
C THR A 22 -0.18 2.56 -0.76
N ILE A 23 -0.68 2.27 0.44
CA ILE A 23 -1.55 1.12 0.67
C ILE A 23 -2.82 1.22 -0.18
N TYR A 24 -3.44 2.39 -0.21
CA TYR A 24 -4.62 2.63 -1.04
C TYR A 24 -4.31 2.40 -2.52
N THR A 25 -3.18 2.92 -3.01
CA THR A 25 -2.75 2.75 -4.40
C THR A 25 -2.56 1.28 -4.75
N LEU A 26 -1.92 0.53 -3.87
CA LEU A 26 -1.72 -0.91 -4.05
C LEU A 26 -3.06 -1.64 -4.19
N LEU A 27 -3.97 -1.42 -3.25
CA LEU A 27 -5.28 -2.07 -3.26
C LEU A 27 -6.12 -1.61 -4.46
N ASN A 28 -6.05 -0.34 -4.83
CA ASN A 28 -6.79 0.18 -5.96
C ASN A 28 -6.32 -0.44 -7.28
N ARG A 29 -5.02 -0.66 -7.43
CA ARG A 29 -4.48 -1.35 -8.61
C ARG A 29 -4.92 -2.82 -8.66
N LEU A 30 -5.03 -3.47 -7.51
CA LEU A 30 -5.57 -4.84 -7.44
C LEU A 30 -7.05 -4.89 -7.77
N GLU A 31 -7.81 -3.86 -7.37
CA GLU A 31 -9.22 -3.77 -7.73
C GLU A 31 -9.37 -3.68 -9.26
N LYS A 32 -8.60 -2.82 -9.90
CA LYS A 32 -8.62 -2.69 -11.36
C LYS A 32 -8.17 -3.96 -12.06
N ALA A 33 -7.29 -4.72 -11.44
CA ALA A 33 -6.79 -5.99 -11.98
C ALA A 33 -7.89 -7.06 -12.10
N LEU A 34 -9.01 -6.89 -11.41
CA LEU A 34 -10.13 -7.82 -11.51
C LEU A 34 -10.72 -7.90 -12.92
N ASP A 35 -10.49 -6.89 -13.74
CA ASP A 35 -10.97 -6.87 -15.14
C ASP A 35 -10.05 -7.60 -16.12
N TYR A 36 -8.90 -8.05 -15.68
CA TYR A 36 -7.89 -8.63 -16.58
C TYR A 36 -7.54 -10.06 -16.18
N GLU A 37 -7.47 -10.95 -17.17
CA GLU A 37 -7.03 -12.34 -16.95
C GLU A 37 -5.54 -12.39 -16.57
N ASN A 38 -4.73 -11.59 -17.25
CA ASN A 38 -3.28 -11.55 -17.06
C ASN A 38 -2.89 -10.21 -16.43
N PHE A 39 -2.45 -10.29 -15.19
CA PHE A 39 -2.04 -9.13 -14.42
C PHE A 39 -0.59 -9.34 -13.97
N ASP A 40 0.30 -8.45 -14.41
CA ASP A 40 1.69 -8.48 -13.96
C ASP A 40 1.79 -7.74 -12.63
N ALA A 41 1.77 -8.51 -11.55
CA ALA A 41 1.77 -7.96 -10.20
C ALA A 41 3.04 -7.18 -9.89
N GLU A 42 4.20 -7.69 -10.29
CA GLU A 42 5.47 -7.00 -10.05
C GLU A 42 5.52 -5.63 -10.74
N GLU A 43 5.05 -5.56 -11.98
CA GLU A 43 5.02 -4.30 -12.72
C GLU A 43 4.07 -3.29 -12.11
N GLN A 44 2.93 -3.73 -11.58
CA GLN A 44 1.87 -2.85 -11.10
C GLN A 44 1.98 -2.51 -9.62
N ILE A 45 2.36 -3.47 -8.80
CA ILE A 45 2.36 -3.32 -7.34
C ILE A 45 3.65 -3.80 -6.66
N GLY A 46 4.70 -4.07 -7.41
CA GLY A 46 6.02 -4.33 -6.84
C GLY A 46 6.58 -3.08 -6.15
N TYR A 47 7.61 -3.23 -5.35
CA TYR A 47 8.14 -2.11 -4.57
C TYR A 47 8.67 -0.99 -5.47
N LYS A 48 9.26 -1.33 -6.61
CA LYS A 48 9.75 -0.33 -7.57
C LYS A 48 8.60 0.47 -8.17
N ALA A 49 7.50 -0.21 -8.53
CA ALA A 49 6.32 0.42 -9.09
C ALA A 49 5.68 1.39 -8.10
N LEU A 50 5.74 1.09 -6.81
CA LEU A 50 5.16 1.91 -5.75
C LEU A 50 6.15 2.97 -5.22
N GLY A 51 7.42 2.93 -5.66
CA GLY A 51 8.42 3.90 -5.26
C GLY A 51 8.83 3.82 -3.80
N ILE A 52 8.84 2.63 -3.23
CA ILE A 52 9.20 2.38 -1.83
C ILE A 52 10.33 1.35 -1.75
N THR A 53 10.91 1.20 -0.57
CA THR A 53 11.94 0.19 -0.35
C THR A 53 11.32 -1.21 -0.33
N GLU A 54 12.11 -2.21 -0.70
CA GLU A 54 11.66 -3.60 -0.62
C GLU A 54 11.26 -4.00 0.80
N THR A 55 12.03 -3.56 1.79
CA THR A 55 11.74 -3.85 3.20
C THR A 55 10.38 -3.30 3.62
N ARG A 56 10.07 -2.05 3.24
CA ARG A 56 8.77 -1.43 3.54
C ARG A 56 7.64 -2.15 2.81
N TRP A 57 7.87 -2.48 1.56
CA TRP A 57 6.91 -3.21 0.73
C TRP A 57 6.54 -4.56 1.34
N ARG A 58 7.55 -5.33 1.80
CA ARG A 58 7.31 -6.61 2.46
C ARG A 58 6.43 -6.45 3.69
N SER A 59 6.69 -5.40 4.48
CA SER A 59 5.86 -5.10 5.66
C SER A 59 4.42 -4.80 5.27
N TYR A 60 4.20 -4.04 4.21
CA TYR A 60 2.85 -3.75 3.75
C TYR A 60 2.13 -5.00 3.27
N ILE A 61 2.81 -5.84 2.49
CA ILE A 61 2.21 -7.10 2.02
C ILE A 61 1.81 -7.99 3.20
N GLU A 62 2.68 -8.12 4.18
CA GLU A 62 2.39 -8.92 5.38
C GLU A 62 1.20 -8.37 6.17
N MET A 63 1.17 -7.04 6.39
CA MET A 63 0.06 -6.41 7.10
C MET A 63 -1.27 -6.55 6.36
N LEU A 64 -1.25 -6.39 5.05
CA LEU A 64 -2.46 -6.53 4.23
C LEU A 64 -2.97 -7.96 4.22
N GLU A 65 -2.07 -8.94 4.20
CA GLU A 65 -2.46 -10.34 4.29
C GLU A 65 -3.03 -10.68 5.65
N GLU A 66 -2.40 -10.22 6.73
CA GLU A 66 -2.90 -10.42 8.10
C GLU A 66 -4.27 -9.79 8.31
N ALA A 67 -4.49 -8.62 7.72
CA ALA A 67 -5.79 -7.94 7.76
C ALA A 67 -6.82 -8.58 6.83
N GLU A 68 -6.41 -9.56 6.03
CA GLU A 68 -7.25 -10.25 5.06
C GLU A 68 -7.77 -9.34 3.93
N TYR A 69 -7.04 -8.27 3.63
CA TYR A 69 -7.37 -7.38 2.50
C TYR A 69 -6.87 -7.92 1.17
N ILE A 70 -5.90 -8.81 1.21
CA ILE A 70 -5.35 -9.50 0.04
C ILE A 70 -5.24 -10.99 0.31
N SER A 71 -5.17 -11.76 -0.77
CA SER A 71 -4.95 -13.20 -0.72
C SER A 71 -4.00 -13.62 -1.85
N GLY A 72 -3.57 -14.87 -1.84
CA GLY A 72 -2.76 -15.44 -2.90
C GLY A 72 -1.28 -15.15 -2.80
N VAL A 73 -0.83 -14.58 -1.68
CA VAL A 73 0.60 -14.34 -1.43
C VAL A 73 1.25 -15.63 -0.94
N LYS A 74 2.42 -15.95 -1.48
CA LYS A 74 3.20 -17.11 -1.06
C LYS A 74 4.62 -16.67 -0.68
N ILE A 75 5.14 -17.24 0.39
CA ILE A 75 6.52 -16.99 0.82
C ILE A 75 7.35 -18.22 0.46
N LYS A 76 8.40 -18.01 -0.33
CA LYS A 76 9.36 -19.07 -0.71
C LYS A 76 10.63 -18.84 0.07
N ASN A 77 11.06 -19.87 0.83
CA ASN A 77 12.29 -19.84 1.60
C ASN A 77 13.37 -20.61 0.86
N PHE A 78 14.57 -20.05 0.82
CA PHE A 78 15.73 -20.67 0.18
C PHE A 78 16.69 -21.22 1.23
N THR A 79 17.56 -22.14 0.80
CA THR A 79 18.53 -22.82 1.68
C THR A 79 19.57 -21.86 2.26
N ASP A 80 19.82 -20.72 1.62
CA ASP A 80 20.77 -19.71 2.09
C ASP A 80 20.18 -18.79 3.18
N GLY A 81 18.94 -19.04 3.61
CA GLY A 81 18.27 -18.24 4.63
C GLY A 81 17.49 -17.06 4.07
N SER A 82 17.60 -16.77 2.76
CA SER A 82 16.81 -15.71 2.14
C SER A 82 15.39 -16.18 1.91
N SER A 83 14.47 -15.21 1.72
CA SER A 83 13.09 -15.49 1.39
C SER A 83 12.62 -14.58 0.27
N TYR A 84 11.69 -15.08 -0.52
CA TYR A 84 11.06 -14.37 -1.63
C TYR A 84 9.55 -14.37 -1.44
N ILE A 85 8.94 -13.22 -1.61
CA ILE A 85 7.47 -13.10 -1.59
C ILE A 85 6.97 -13.20 -3.03
N ASP A 86 6.23 -14.27 -3.30
CA ASP A 86 5.62 -14.52 -4.60
C ASP A 86 4.22 -13.91 -4.63
N ILE A 87 4.04 -12.88 -5.43
CA ILE A 87 2.77 -12.17 -5.58
C ILE A 87 2.08 -12.47 -6.91
N SER A 88 2.52 -13.51 -7.63
CA SER A 88 1.95 -13.82 -8.94
C SER A 88 0.47 -14.15 -8.90
N ALA A 89 -0.03 -14.64 -7.76
CA ALA A 89 -1.45 -14.97 -7.57
C ALA A 89 -2.16 -14.01 -6.62
N ILE A 90 -1.57 -12.85 -6.36
CA ILE A 90 -2.14 -11.88 -5.42
C ILE A 90 -3.47 -11.34 -5.93
N ARG A 91 -4.44 -11.23 -5.02
CA ARG A 91 -5.77 -10.71 -5.33
C ARG A 91 -6.28 -9.89 -4.17
N ILE A 92 -7.12 -8.90 -4.48
CA ILE A 92 -7.88 -8.19 -3.45
C ILE A 92 -9.04 -9.09 -2.97
N THR A 93 -9.38 -8.96 -1.70
CA THR A 93 -10.51 -9.67 -1.09
C THR A 93 -11.73 -8.75 -0.98
N LEU A 94 -12.88 -9.31 -0.57
CA LEU A 94 -14.05 -8.49 -0.27
C LEU A 94 -13.75 -7.48 0.84
N GLN A 95 -12.97 -7.87 1.84
CA GLN A 95 -12.57 -6.95 2.90
C GLN A 95 -11.69 -5.83 2.38
N GLY A 96 -10.80 -6.15 1.44
CA GLY A 96 -9.98 -5.13 0.78
C GLY A 96 -10.82 -4.15 -0.05
N LEU A 97 -11.84 -4.65 -0.75
CA LEU A 97 -12.78 -3.80 -1.49
C LEU A 97 -13.56 -2.89 -0.56
N GLN A 98 -13.98 -3.40 0.58
CA GLN A 98 -14.67 -2.61 1.60
C GLN A 98 -13.77 -1.51 2.14
N TYR A 99 -12.50 -1.82 2.41
CA TYR A 99 -11.53 -0.84 2.83
C TYR A 99 -11.41 0.30 1.80
N LEU A 100 -11.30 -0.04 0.51
CA LEU A 100 -11.23 0.97 -0.55
C LEU A 100 -12.47 1.86 -0.55
N ALA A 101 -13.66 1.26 -0.47
CA ALA A 101 -14.91 2.01 -0.48
C ALA A 101 -14.99 3.00 0.69
N GLU A 102 -14.58 2.57 1.87
CA GLU A 102 -14.62 3.39 3.09
C GLU A 102 -13.60 4.52 3.07
N ASN A 103 -12.46 4.35 2.40
CA ASN A 103 -11.34 5.28 2.44
C ASN A 103 -11.21 6.17 1.21
N THR A 104 -12.03 5.97 0.18
CA THR A 104 -11.98 6.77 -1.05
C THR A 104 -12.17 8.27 -0.76
N MET A 105 -13.11 8.60 0.10
CA MET A 105 -13.40 9.99 0.46
C MET A 105 -12.21 10.64 1.18
N MET A 106 -11.57 9.91 2.08
CA MET A 106 -10.37 10.39 2.79
C MET A 106 -9.25 10.75 1.83
N ILE A 107 -9.01 9.90 0.84
CA ILE A 107 -7.98 10.12 -0.16
C ILE A 107 -8.31 11.34 -1.04
N ARG A 108 -9.56 11.51 -1.42
CA ARG A 108 -10.01 12.68 -2.20
C ARG A 108 -9.79 13.98 -1.43
N VAL A 109 -10.16 13.99 -0.16
CA VAL A 109 -9.97 15.16 0.71
C VAL A 109 -8.48 15.48 0.85
N PHE A 110 -7.66 14.46 1.08
CA PHE A 110 -6.21 14.63 1.20
C PHE A 110 -5.61 15.24 -0.06
N ASN A 111 -5.99 14.73 -1.23
CA ASN A 111 -5.50 15.25 -2.51
C ASN A 111 -5.96 16.69 -2.76
N ALA A 112 -7.19 17.01 -2.41
CA ALA A 112 -7.73 18.38 -2.54
C ALA A 112 -6.94 19.37 -1.67
N ILE A 113 -6.62 18.99 -0.44
CA ILE A 113 -5.82 19.82 0.46
C ILE A 113 -4.42 20.03 -0.11
N LYS A 114 -3.80 18.98 -0.65
CA LYS A 114 -2.48 19.05 -1.25
C LYS A 114 -2.46 20.00 -2.45
N GLU A 115 -3.46 19.91 -3.31
CA GLU A 115 -3.60 20.81 -4.48
C GLU A 115 -3.80 22.26 -4.05
N ALA A 116 -4.63 22.50 -3.04
CA ALA A 116 -4.85 23.83 -2.51
C ALA A 116 -3.57 24.46 -1.96
N LYS A 117 -2.73 23.66 -1.28
CA LYS A 117 -1.43 24.13 -0.78
C LYS A 117 -0.49 24.52 -1.93
N ASN A 118 -0.56 23.83 -3.06
CA ASN A 118 0.28 24.11 -4.21
C ASN A 118 -0.14 25.37 -4.98
N LEU A 119 -1.38 25.81 -4.79
CA LEU A 119 -1.91 27.02 -5.43
C LEU A 119 -1.51 28.30 -4.67
N PHE A 120 -1.09 28.19 -3.45
CA PHE A 120 -0.66 29.30 -2.60
C PHE A 120 0.82 29.21 -2.29
#